data_de7a183d42b17708ea3fed2e21fba596
#
_entry.id   de7a183d42b17708ea3fed2e21fba596
#
_cell.length_a   1.000
_cell.length_b   1.000
_cell.length_c   1.000
_cell.angle_alpha   90.00
_cell.angle_beta   90.00
_cell.angle_gamma   90.00
#
_symmetry.space_group_name_H-M   'P 1'
#
loop_
_entity.id
_entity.type
_entity.pdbx_description
1 polymer ?
#
loop_
_entity_poly.entity_id
_entity_poly.type
_entity_poly.pdbx_seq_one_letter_code
_entity_poly.pdbx_strand_id
1 'polypeptide(L)'
;MKKVILKTSLSLAVAMASTQLFASGLALNEQSISGMGTGFAGRSSAADDASTVFGNPAGMSRLKRQQVTGGLATIDASTDINDASGNQSGTNKGDMVPFTAIPMAYYVKPIDDQWAFGLGVYAPFGLNTDYENSFQGRNFSSKKGEIKVVTFQPTVSYAFNDKVSIGFGPTINRMSASLESALTTPLSPNDGNVQIKGDDIGYGYNIGVLVQATDTTRVGLTYHSKVKYKLEGHTEVSPGAGTPGALLRGARYDASVDFTSPESADLSVTQDLNDAWKLYAGATWTRWSRLKDITVQNEGITASAGGLLAPSAISTIKEEQNWHDTWAYAIGTSYQLNKQWVLRTGLSFDQSPTNNTNRSPRIPTGDRTIFSIGAGWSPTDDLTIDVAYSYLKEEKVKVNNSNQLGQSYSAEYENSANGFGVGATYRF
;
A
#
# COMPACT_ATOMS: atom_id res chain seq x y z
N MET A 1 4.05 -29.71 4.23
CA MET A 1 3.97 -29.27 5.62
C MET A 1 4.59 -27.90 5.86
N LYS A 2 5.87 -27.61 5.51
CA LYS A 2 6.50 -26.28 5.74
C LYS A 2 5.76 -25.10 5.04
N LYS A 3 5.29 -25.27 3.81
CA LYS A 3 4.49 -24.25 3.08
C LYS A 3 3.13 -23.98 3.75
N VAL A 4 2.51 -25.00 4.34
CA VAL A 4 1.20 -24.87 5.03
C VAL A 4 1.36 -24.11 6.34
N ILE A 5 2.39 -24.41 7.13
CA ILE A 5 2.67 -23.74 8.41
C ILE A 5 3.01 -22.27 8.17
N LEU A 6 3.81 -21.95 7.14
CA LEU A 6 4.15 -20.58 6.80
C LEU A 6 2.91 -19.79 6.30
N LYS A 7 2.06 -20.42 5.46
CA LYS A 7 0.77 -19.83 5.03
C LYS A 7 -0.15 -19.57 6.23
N THR A 8 -0.21 -20.45 7.21
CA THR A 8 -1.09 -20.32 8.38
C THR A 8 -0.62 -19.25 9.36
N SER A 9 0.69 -19.15 9.63
CA SER A 9 1.25 -18.12 10.52
C SER A 9 1.16 -16.71 9.91
N LEU A 10 1.41 -16.55 8.60
CA LEU A 10 1.19 -15.29 7.91
C LEU A 10 -0.31 -14.96 7.75
N SER A 11 -1.20 -15.97 7.68
CA SER A 11 -2.64 -15.76 7.61
C SER A 11 -3.21 -15.12 8.88
N LEU A 12 -2.64 -15.39 10.04
CA LEU A 12 -3.05 -14.75 11.29
C LEU A 12 -2.67 -13.25 11.30
N ALA A 13 -1.50 -12.91 10.76
CA ALA A 13 -1.09 -11.52 10.56
C ALA A 13 -1.93 -10.80 9.47
N VAL A 14 -2.31 -11.53 8.40
CA VAL A 14 -3.19 -11.02 7.33
C VAL A 14 -4.61 -10.73 7.83
N ALA A 15 -5.12 -11.51 8.78
CA ALA A 15 -6.46 -11.27 9.33
C ALA A 15 -6.56 -9.93 10.10
N MET A 16 -5.43 -9.37 10.55
CA MET A 16 -5.37 -8.07 11.22
C MET A 16 -5.00 -6.91 10.27
N ALA A 17 -4.54 -7.20 9.06
CA ALA A 17 -4.19 -6.21 8.04
C ALA A 17 -5.36 -6.00 7.08
N SER A 18 -6.39 -5.28 7.49
CA SER A 18 -7.36 -4.72 6.57
C SER A 18 -6.75 -3.46 5.96
N THR A 19 -6.41 -3.51 4.67
CA THR A 19 -5.58 -2.52 3.99
C THR A 19 -6.38 -1.48 3.25
N GLN A 20 -5.86 -0.31 3.17
CA GLN A 20 -6.43 0.81 2.44
C GLN A 20 -5.43 1.85 2.00
N LEU A 21 -5.57 2.37 0.95
CA LEU A 21 -5.68 3.69 0.35
C LEU A 21 -4.83 3.90 -0.87
N PHE A 22 -5.35 4.74 -1.73
CA PHE A 22 -4.72 5.36 -2.86
C PHE A 22 -3.50 6.22 -2.45
N ALA A 23 -2.46 5.59 -1.95
CA ALA A 23 -1.15 6.16 -1.81
C ALA A 23 -0.40 5.85 -3.08
N SER A 24 0.48 6.66 -3.64
CA SER A 24 1.32 6.32 -4.80
C SER A 24 0.94 5.00 -5.48
N GLY A 25 -0.22 4.92 -6.12
CA GLY A 25 -0.77 3.67 -6.61
C GLY A 25 -1.26 2.73 -5.49
N LEU A 26 -0.51 1.68 -5.19
CA LEU A 26 -0.86 0.67 -4.17
C LEU A 26 0.05 0.73 -2.93
N ALA A 27 1.03 1.64 -2.85
CA ALA A 27 1.97 1.71 -1.74
C ALA A 27 1.35 2.37 -0.50
N LEU A 28 1.67 1.83 0.69
CA LEU A 28 1.26 2.35 1.99
C LEU A 28 2.46 3.00 2.69
N ASN A 29 2.36 4.29 2.97
CA ASN A 29 3.42 5.06 3.64
C ASN A 29 3.43 4.85 5.16
N GLU A 30 2.31 4.43 5.73
CA GLU A 30 1.99 4.35 7.15
C GLU A 30 2.70 3.15 7.82
N GLN A 31 4.04 3.14 7.77
CA GLN A 31 4.88 2.08 8.34
C GLN A 31 5.65 2.54 9.61
N SER A 32 5.43 3.79 10.05
CA SER A 32 6.00 4.37 11.26
C SER A 32 5.10 5.49 11.77
N ILE A 33 4.69 5.43 13.04
CA ILE A 33 3.82 6.48 13.62
C ILE A 33 4.64 7.74 13.90
N SER A 34 5.87 7.62 14.40
CA SER A 34 6.77 8.76 14.56
C SER A 34 7.08 9.43 13.21
N GLY A 35 7.32 8.62 12.15
CA GLY A 35 7.53 9.10 10.79
C GLY A 35 6.29 9.75 10.18
N MET A 36 5.08 9.24 10.47
CA MET A 36 3.81 9.85 10.05
C MET A 36 3.70 11.29 10.57
N GLY A 37 4.12 11.54 11.82
CA GLY A 37 4.11 12.88 12.40
C GLY A 37 4.99 13.90 11.67
N THR A 38 6.04 13.47 10.96
CA THR A 38 6.93 14.32 10.15
C THR A 38 6.58 14.32 8.66
N GLY A 39 5.41 13.77 8.27
CA GLY A 39 5.05 13.58 6.86
C GLY A 39 5.95 12.59 6.14
N PHE A 40 6.54 11.63 6.87
CA PHE A 40 7.52 10.65 6.39
C PHE A 40 8.83 11.25 5.87
N ALA A 41 9.10 12.53 6.15
CA ALA A 41 10.36 13.18 5.86
C ALA A 41 11.52 12.52 6.59
N GLY A 42 12.55 12.15 6.35
CA GLY A 42 13.59 11.48 7.16
C GLY A 42 13.45 9.95 7.25
N ARG A 43 12.58 9.33 6.43
CA ARG A 43 12.33 7.90 6.44
C ARG A 43 13.62 7.07 6.49
N SER A 44 14.62 7.40 5.66
CA SER A 44 15.89 6.66 5.59
C SER A 44 16.97 7.20 6.55
N SER A 45 16.78 8.39 7.14
CA SER A 45 17.84 9.05 7.93
C SER A 45 17.53 9.22 9.41
N ALA A 46 16.26 9.22 9.83
CA ALA A 46 15.87 9.54 11.21
C ALA A 46 16.34 8.49 12.22
N ALA A 47 16.01 7.22 12.03
CA ALA A 47 16.35 6.10 12.91
C ALA A 47 15.95 6.35 14.38
N ASP A 48 14.73 6.84 14.62
CA ASP A 48 14.24 7.26 15.95
C ASP A 48 13.76 6.07 16.80
N ASP A 49 13.27 5.00 16.16
CA ASP A 49 12.74 3.79 16.80
C ASP A 49 12.93 2.54 15.92
N ALA A 50 12.40 1.38 16.36
CA ALA A 50 12.59 0.11 15.64
C ALA A 50 11.92 0.06 14.26
N SER A 51 11.06 1.00 13.88
CA SER A 51 10.50 1.09 12.52
C SER A 51 11.56 1.38 11.45
N THR A 52 12.77 1.76 11.86
CA THR A 52 13.94 1.84 10.97
C THR A 52 14.25 0.50 10.26
N VAL A 53 13.80 -0.65 10.77
CA VAL A 53 13.87 -1.94 10.05
C VAL A 53 13.24 -1.82 8.67
N PHE A 54 12.10 -1.14 8.54
CA PHE A 54 11.49 -0.81 7.26
C PHE A 54 12.17 0.40 6.62
N GLY A 55 12.26 1.52 7.35
CA GLY A 55 12.68 2.81 6.80
C GLY A 55 14.10 2.81 6.25
N ASN A 56 15.05 2.30 7.02
CA ASN A 56 16.44 2.05 6.62
C ASN A 56 17.09 1.05 7.58
N PRO A 57 17.33 -0.20 7.16
CA PRO A 57 17.93 -1.22 8.02
C PRO A 57 19.30 -0.82 8.61
N ALA A 58 20.05 0.05 7.94
CA ALA A 58 21.32 0.58 8.49
C ALA A 58 21.12 1.43 9.75
N GLY A 59 19.93 2.01 9.93
CA GLY A 59 19.58 2.82 11.10
C GLY A 59 19.53 2.02 12.41
N MET A 60 19.39 0.69 12.35
CA MET A 60 19.38 -0.15 13.56
C MET A 60 20.63 -0.02 14.40
N SER A 61 21.78 0.24 13.78
CA SER A 61 23.07 0.47 14.47
C SER A 61 23.07 1.71 15.39
N ARG A 62 22.13 2.64 15.19
CA ARG A 62 21.94 3.85 16.02
C ARG A 62 21.16 3.57 17.29
N LEU A 63 20.38 2.50 17.31
CA LEU A 63 19.54 2.13 18.44
C LEU A 63 20.39 1.38 19.47
N LYS A 64 20.74 2.06 20.56
CA LYS A 64 21.69 1.55 21.56
C LYS A 64 21.07 0.59 22.58
N ARG A 65 19.74 0.49 22.60
CA ARG A 65 19.00 -0.41 23.50
C ARG A 65 18.13 -1.36 22.67
N GLN A 66 17.96 -2.57 23.17
CA GLN A 66 16.96 -3.50 22.67
C GLN A 66 15.58 -2.85 22.77
N GLN A 67 14.78 -2.92 21.70
CA GLN A 67 13.47 -2.31 21.72
C GLN A 67 12.45 -2.99 20.80
N VAL A 68 11.19 -2.82 21.16
CA VAL A 68 10.02 -3.18 20.38
C VAL A 68 9.23 -1.91 20.06
N THR A 69 8.84 -1.73 18.82
CA THR A 69 7.92 -0.67 18.38
C THR A 69 6.70 -1.32 17.75
N GLY A 70 5.53 -1.01 18.24
CA GLY A 70 4.26 -1.44 17.63
C GLY A 70 3.37 -0.23 17.36
N GLY A 71 2.58 -0.30 16.30
CA GLY A 71 1.68 0.79 15.94
C GLY A 71 0.50 0.34 15.09
N LEU A 72 -0.51 1.18 15.09
CA LEU A 72 -1.70 1.08 14.26
C LEU A 72 -1.95 2.44 13.63
N ALA A 73 -1.87 2.53 12.31
CA ALA A 73 -2.40 3.65 11.56
C ALA A 73 -3.80 3.31 11.06
N THR A 74 -4.70 4.29 11.05
CA THR A 74 -6.03 4.14 10.48
C THR A 74 -6.26 5.23 9.47
N ILE A 75 -7.08 4.95 8.48
CA ILE A 75 -7.40 5.87 7.41
C ILE A 75 -8.91 5.88 7.20
N ASP A 76 -9.45 7.10 7.15
CA ASP A 76 -10.84 7.41 6.87
C ASP A 76 -10.87 8.32 5.64
N ALA A 77 -11.31 7.76 4.51
CA ALA A 77 -11.28 8.45 3.22
C ALA A 77 -12.67 8.86 2.78
N SER A 78 -12.73 9.97 2.09
CA SER A 78 -13.92 10.48 1.43
C SER A 78 -13.65 10.69 -0.05
N THR A 79 -14.62 10.31 -0.88
CA THR A 79 -14.56 10.45 -2.33
C THR A 79 -15.84 11.12 -2.82
N ASP A 80 -15.69 12.22 -3.56
CA ASP A 80 -16.79 12.83 -4.31
C ASP A 80 -16.69 12.41 -5.79
N ILE A 81 -17.80 11.95 -6.35
CA ILE A 81 -17.93 11.58 -7.76
C ILE A 81 -18.84 12.59 -8.45
N ASN A 82 -18.26 13.38 -9.34
CA ASN A 82 -18.92 14.47 -10.04
C ASN A 82 -19.03 14.17 -11.55
N ASP A 83 -19.93 14.85 -12.24
CA ASP A 83 -20.11 14.83 -13.70
C ASP A 83 -20.17 13.40 -14.28
N ALA A 84 -20.74 12.47 -13.52
CA ALA A 84 -20.80 11.08 -13.91
C ALA A 84 -21.78 10.85 -15.06
N SER A 85 -21.32 10.15 -16.09
CA SER A 85 -22.16 9.74 -17.23
C SER A 85 -21.75 8.36 -17.72
N GLY A 86 -22.70 7.65 -18.35
CA GLY A 86 -22.45 6.30 -18.88
C GLY A 86 -23.74 5.63 -19.34
N ASN A 87 -23.59 4.46 -19.97
CA ASN A 87 -24.73 3.71 -20.52
C ASN A 87 -25.54 2.96 -19.45
N GLN A 88 -24.97 2.76 -18.27
CA GLN A 88 -25.65 2.06 -17.18
C GLN A 88 -26.37 3.07 -16.27
N SER A 89 -27.55 2.70 -15.83
CA SER A 89 -28.23 3.41 -14.73
C SER A 89 -27.62 3.00 -13.39
N GLY A 90 -27.60 3.91 -12.44
CA GLY A 90 -27.07 3.62 -11.11
C GLY A 90 -26.77 4.86 -10.29
N THR A 91 -26.12 4.64 -9.16
CA THR A 91 -25.68 5.69 -8.22
C THR A 91 -24.21 6.06 -8.46
N ASN A 92 -23.87 7.28 -8.08
CA ASN A 92 -22.50 7.79 -8.06
C ASN A 92 -22.16 8.36 -6.67
N LYS A 93 -22.67 7.71 -5.63
CA LYS A 93 -22.21 7.99 -4.28
C LYS A 93 -20.75 7.60 -4.16
N GLY A 94 -19.98 8.49 -3.61
CA GLY A 94 -18.58 8.27 -3.27
C GLY A 94 -18.42 7.32 -2.08
N ASP A 95 -17.39 7.57 -1.27
CA ASP A 95 -17.11 6.80 -0.04
C ASP A 95 -16.93 5.29 -0.27
N MET A 96 -16.37 4.95 -1.45
CA MET A 96 -16.08 3.57 -1.82
C MET A 96 -14.89 2.97 -1.07
N VAL A 97 -14.29 3.75 -0.17
CA VAL A 97 -13.13 3.29 0.62
C VAL A 97 -13.58 3.01 2.04
N PRO A 98 -13.68 1.74 2.49
CA PRO A 98 -14.06 1.40 3.86
C PRO A 98 -13.01 1.88 4.86
N PHE A 99 -13.40 2.20 6.10
CA PHE A 99 -12.45 2.51 7.19
C PHE A 99 -11.40 1.42 7.36
N THR A 100 -10.13 1.83 7.49
CA THR A 100 -9.01 0.91 7.42
C THR A 100 -8.00 1.07 8.51
N ALA A 101 -7.41 -0.08 8.89
CA ALA A 101 -6.36 -0.19 9.87
C ALA A 101 -5.11 -0.86 9.28
N ILE A 102 -3.93 -0.25 9.51
CA ILE A 102 -2.61 -0.70 9.04
C ILE A 102 -1.76 -0.97 10.28
N PRO A 103 -1.69 -2.22 10.74
CA PRO A 103 -0.84 -2.60 11.86
C PRO A 103 0.61 -2.75 11.43
N MET A 104 1.52 -2.43 12.35
CA MET A 104 2.95 -2.59 12.19
C MET A 104 3.61 -3.01 13.50
N ALA A 105 4.64 -3.83 13.41
CA ALA A 105 5.44 -4.24 14.58
C ALA A 105 6.88 -4.48 14.18
N TYR A 106 7.79 -3.99 15.01
CA TYR A 106 9.23 -4.07 14.80
C TYR A 106 9.95 -4.40 16.09
N TYR A 107 11.05 -5.10 15.94
CA TYR A 107 11.95 -5.43 17.02
C TYR A 107 13.39 -5.17 16.58
N VAL A 108 14.20 -4.56 17.43
CA VAL A 108 15.63 -4.38 17.21
C VAL A 108 16.39 -4.76 18.47
N LYS A 109 17.45 -5.52 18.28
CA LYS A 109 18.41 -5.90 19.32
C LYS A 109 19.82 -5.57 18.87
N PRO A 110 20.50 -4.58 19.48
CA PRO A 110 21.94 -4.45 19.37
C PRO A 110 22.61 -5.72 19.92
N ILE A 111 23.56 -6.27 19.17
CA ILE A 111 24.33 -7.46 19.57
C ILE A 111 25.62 -7.00 20.22
N ASP A 112 26.28 -6.04 19.60
CA ASP A 112 27.47 -5.35 20.07
C ASP A 112 27.49 -3.92 19.46
N ASP A 113 28.66 -3.24 19.55
CA ASP A 113 28.80 -1.86 19.04
C ASP A 113 28.69 -1.75 17.51
N GLN A 114 28.90 -2.86 16.80
CA GLN A 114 28.89 -2.91 15.33
C GLN A 114 27.65 -3.61 14.76
N TRP A 115 27.15 -4.67 15.39
CA TRP A 115 26.09 -5.50 14.87
C TRP A 115 24.76 -5.26 15.58
N ALA A 116 23.70 -5.16 14.79
CA ALA A 116 22.34 -5.23 15.31
C ALA A 116 21.48 -6.19 14.46
N PHE A 117 20.54 -6.85 15.13
CA PHE A 117 19.54 -7.72 14.53
C PHE A 117 18.16 -7.07 14.66
N GLY A 118 17.31 -7.23 13.65
CA GLY A 118 15.95 -6.73 13.65
C GLY A 118 14.95 -7.66 13.02
N LEU A 119 13.68 -7.47 13.37
CA LEU A 119 12.53 -8.12 12.77
C LEU A 119 11.46 -7.07 12.48
N GLY A 120 10.77 -7.20 11.34
CA GLY A 120 9.62 -6.38 11.01
C GLY A 120 8.45 -7.22 10.50
N VAL A 121 7.23 -6.84 10.90
CA VAL A 121 5.98 -7.31 10.32
C VAL A 121 5.14 -6.08 10.00
N TYR A 122 4.83 -5.88 8.73
CA TYR A 122 4.17 -4.67 8.25
C TYR A 122 3.45 -4.90 6.91
N ALA A 123 2.67 -3.91 6.46
CA ALA A 123 1.90 -3.98 5.23
C ALA A 123 2.32 -2.86 4.25
N PRO A 124 3.27 -3.10 3.31
CA PRO A 124 3.80 -2.05 2.44
C PRO A 124 2.92 -1.71 1.23
N PHE A 125 1.98 -2.59 0.86
CA PHE A 125 1.07 -2.40 -0.26
C PHE A 125 -0.33 -2.88 0.08
N GLY A 126 -1.33 -2.17 -0.44
CA GLY A 126 -2.72 -2.51 -0.27
C GLY A 126 -3.67 -1.75 -1.21
N LEU A 127 -4.87 -2.28 -1.35
CA LEU A 127 -6.02 -1.67 -2.02
C LEU A 127 -7.28 -2.20 -1.35
N ASN A 128 -8.26 -1.34 -1.12
CA ASN A 128 -9.59 -1.78 -0.76
C ASN A 128 -10.63 -0.77 -1.25
N THR A 129 -11.40 -1.12 -2.23
CA THR A 129 -12.54 -0.36 -2.73
C THR A 129 -13.78 -1.21 -2.62
N ASP A 130 -14.88 -0.63 -2.19
CA ASP A 130 -16.17 -1.30 -2.03
C ASP A 130 -17.29 -0.32 -2.41
N TYR A 131 -17.65 -0.34 -3.68
CA TYR A 131 -18.75 0.47 -4.20
C TYR A 131 -20.10 -0.13 -3.88
N GLU A 132 -21.12 0.70 -3.82
CA GLU A 132 -22.52 0.23 -3.77
C GLU A 132 -22.84 -0.71 -4.94
N ASN A 133 -23.69 -1.71 -4.71
CA ASN A 133 -24.10 -2.67 -5.74
C ASN A 133 -24.74 -2.00 -6.97
N SER A 134 -25.33 -0.82 -6.78
CA SER A 134 -25.97 -0.01 -7.83
C SER A 134 -25.04 1.03 -8.45
N PHE A 135 -23.72 0.99 -8.18
CA PHE A 135 -22.76 1.93 -8.74
C PHE A 135 -22.84 1.96 -10.28
N GLN A 136 -22.86 3.16 -10.86
CA GLN A 136 -23.02 3.32 -12.32
C GLN A 136 -21.84 2.73 -13.11
N GLY A 137 -20.61 2.84 -12.57
CA GLY A 137 -19.38 2.30 -13.19
C GLY A 137 -19.06 0.83 -12.86
N ARG A 138 -20.00 0.07 -12.31
CA ARG A 138 -19.81 -1.29 -11.77
C ARG A 138 -19.28 -2.35 -12.75
N ASN A 139 -19.37 -2.08 -14.05
CA ASN A 139 -18.82 -2.95 -15.09
C ASN A 139 -17.31 -2.77 -15.31
N PHE A 140 -16.78 -1.59 -14.97
CA PHE A 140 -15.38 -1.21 -15.18
C PHE A 140 -14.57 -1.31 -13.90
N SER A 141 -15.21 -1.11 -12.79
CA SER A 141 -14.65 -1.33 -11.50
C SER A 141 -15.68 -2.00 -10.66
N SER A 142 -15.24 -2.95 -10.02
CA SER A 142 -15.93 -3.78 -9.12
C SER A 142 -16.79 -3.08 -8.09
N LYS A 143 -17.73 -3.82 -7.66
CA LYS A 143 -18.29 -3.71 -6.33
C LYS A 143 -17.18 -3.76 -5.26
N LYS A 144 -16.14 -4.56 -5.49
CA LYS A 144 -15.05 -4.75 -4.53
C LYS A 144 -13.70 -4.98 -5.21
N GLY A 145 -12.69 -4.24 -4.77
CA GLY A 145 -11.28 -4.47 -5.12
C GLY A 145 -10.45 -4.52 -3.84
N GLU A 146 -9.85 -5.65 -3.56
CA GLU A 146 -9.05 -5.85 -2.36
C GLU A 146 -7.69 -6.45 -2.74
N ILE A 147 -6.61 -5.78 -2.33
CA ILE A 147 -5.23 -6.29 -2.40
C ILE A 147 -4.60 -6.10 -1.03
N LYS A 148 -3.97 -7.12 -0.49
CA LYS A 148 -3.26 -7.10 0.78
C LYS A 148 -1.88 -7.70 0.61
N VAL A 149 -0.85 -6.96 1.02
CA VAL A 149 0.51 -7.49 1.14
C VAL A 149 0.96 -7.37 2.58
N VAL A 150 1.34 -8.50 3.17
CA VAL A 150 1.96 -8.54 4.51
C VAL A 150 3.37 -9.04 4.35
N THR A 151 4.31 -8.32 4.94
CA THR A 151 5.75 -8.57 4.87
C THR A 151 6.28 -9.01 6.24
N PHE A 152 7.08 -10.06 6.23
CA PHE A 152 7.97 -10.43 7.34
C PHE A 152 9.42 -10.17 6.89
N GLN A 153 10.17 -9.40 7.68
CA GLN A 153 11.52 -8.97 7.36
C GLN A 153 12.48 -9.23 8.52
N PRO A 154 13.24 -10.34 8.53
CA PRO A 154 14.44 -10.45 9.34
C PRO A 154 15.55 -9.57 8.77
N THR A 155 16.34 -8.92 9.63
CA THR A 155 17.24 -7.85 9.20
C THR A 155 18.52 -7.87 10.03
N VAL A 156 19.64 -7.53 9.41
CA VAL A 156 20.91 -7.29 10.07
C VAL A 156 21.47 -5.93 9.66
N SER A 157 22.15 -5.25 10.57
CA SER A 157 22.93 -4.07 10.27
C SER A 157 24.34 -4.18 10.82
N TYR A 158 25.27 -3.49 10.15
CA TYR A 158 26.67 -3.42 10.52
C TYR A 158 27.15 -1.97 10.48
N ALA A 159 27.70 -1.49 11.59
CA ALA A 159 28.37 -0.21 11.68
C ALA A 159 29.87 -0.39 11.44
N PHE A 160 30.42 0.17 10.37
CA PHE A 160 31.84 0.21 10.12
C PHE A 160 32.55 1.07 11.14
N ASN A 161 31.92 2.13 11.58
CA ASN A 161 32.32 3.08 12.59
C ASN A 161 31.08 3.92 13.00
N ASP A 162 31.30 4.93 13.85
CA ASP A 162 30.24 5.82 14.34
C ASP A 162 29.58 6.67 13.25
N LYS A 163 30.15 6.73 12.04
CA LYS A 163 29.70 7.57 10.94
C LYS A 163 28.99 6.78 9.83
N VAL A 164 29.36 5.53 9.58
CA VAL A 164 28.86 4.78 8.43
C VAL A 164 28.36 3.41 8.86
N SER A 165 27.13 3.11 8.48
CA SER A 165 26.53 1.79 8.64
C SER A 165 25.80 1.34 7.38
N ILE A 166 25.64 0.03 7.25
CA ILE A 166 24.85 -0.64 6.23
C ILE A 166 23.84 -1.58 6.90
N GLY A 167 22.78 -1.89 6.18
CA GLY A 167 21.81 -2.87 6.65
C GLY A 167 21.20 -3.64 5.50
N PHE A 168 20.81 -4.88 5.77
CA PHE A 168 20.18 -5.76 4.80
C PHE A 168 19.12 -6.62 5.47
N GLY A 169 17.94 -6.71 4.84
CA GLY A 169 16.84 -7.56 5.30
C GLY A 169 16.16 -8.25 4.11
N PRO A 170 16.24 -9.59 3.99
CA PRO A 170 15.38 -10.32 3.08
C PRO A 170 13.93 -10.17 3.51
N THR A 171 13.00 -10.16 2.55
CA THR A 171 11.57 -10.03 2.81
C THR A 171 10.81 -11.23 2.30
N ILE A 172 9.88 -11.71 3.12
CA ILE A 172 8.89 -12.74 2.77
C ILE A 172 7.54 -12.03 2.74
N ASN A 173 6.95 -11.97 1.55
CA ASN A 173 5.77 -11.15 1.31
C ASN A 173 4.61 -12.07 0.90
N ARG A 174 3.52 -12.06 1.65
CA ARG A 174 2.29 -12.71 1.23
C ARG A 174 1.37 -11.68 0.62
N MET A 175 1.00 -11.89 -0.64
CA MET A 175 -0.01 -11.12 -1.35
C MET A 175 -1.29 -11.94 -1.47
N SER A 176 -2.43 -11.29 -1.22
CA SER A 176 -3.75 -11.81 -1.55
C SER A 176 -4.53 -10.73 -2.31
N ALA A 177 -5.28 -11.15 -3.33
CA ALA A 177 -6.11 -10.25 -4.13
C ALA A 177 -7.51 -10.83 -4.30
N SER A 178 -8.51 -9.94 -4.29
CA SER A 178 -9.90 -10.24 -4.63
C SER A 178 -10.45 -9.08 -5.44
N LEU A 179 -10.77 -9.33 -6.70
CA LEU A 179 -11.34 -8.34 -7.62
C LEU A 179 -12.73 -8.80 -8.05
N GLU A 180 -13.69 -7.88 -8.01
CA GLU A 180 -15.08 -8.16 -8.31
C GLU A 180 -15.64 -7.13 -9.29
N SER A 181 -16.39 -7.54 -10.31
CA SER A 181 -17.02 -6.67 -11.29
C SER A 181 -18.42 -7.18 -11.61
N ALA A 182 -19.34 -6.27 -11.89
CA ALA A 182 -20.64 -6.65 -12.37
C ALA A 182 -20.54 -7.14 -13.82
N LEU A 183 -21.31 -8.16 -14.15
CA LEU A 183 -21.47 -8.68 -15.49
C LEU A 183 -22.87 -8.30 -15.98
N THR A 184 -22.96 -7.17 -16.68
CA THR A 184 -24.21 -6.71 -17.26
C THR A 184 -24.30 -7.15 -18.72
N THR A 185 -25.42 -7.71 -19.10
CA THR A 185 -25.71 -8.06 -20.49
C THR A 185 -27.05 -7.46 -20.89
N PRO A 186 -27.23 -7.02 -22.17
CA PRO A 186 -28.50 -6.44 -22.62
C PRO A 186 -29.70 -7.37 -22.50
N LEU A 187 -29.46 -8.67 -22.37
CA LEU A 187 -30.48 -9.72 -22.34
C LEU A 187 -30.75 -10.25 -20.92
N SER A 188 -30.07 -9.73 -19.92
CA SER A 188 -30.29 -10.10 -18.52
C SER A 188 -31.01 -8.98 -17.78
N PRO A 189 -32.14 -9.27 -17.09
CA PRO A 189 -32.85 -8.25 -16.32
C PRO A 189 -32.07 -7.82 -15.05
N ASN A 190 -31.13 -8.62 -14.62
CA ASN A 190 -30.29 -8.35 -13.43
C ASN A 190 -28.82 -8.58 -13.75
N ASP A 191 -27.96 -7.86 -13.04
CA ASP A 191 -26.52 -8.02 -13.17
C ASP A 191 -26.05 -9.37 -12.61
N GLY A 192 -25.13 -9.98 -13.32
CA GLY A 192 -24.27 -11.05 -12.83
C GLY A 192 -23.04 -10.50 -12.12
N ASN A 193 -22.13 -11.40 -11.77
CA ASN A 193 -20.88 -11.07 -11.08
C ASN A 193 -19.72 -11.88 -11.63
N VAL A 194 -18.56 -11.25 -11.74
CA VAL A 194 -17.27 -11.90 -11.97
C VAL A 194 -16.40 -11.59 -10.78
N GLN A 195 -15.97 -12.62 -10.06
CA GLN A 195 -15.05 -12.51 -8.93
C GLN A 195 -13.78 -13.29 -9.21
N ILE A 196 -12.63 -12.62 -9.02
CA ILE A 196 -11.29 -13.19 -9.21
C ILE A 196 -10.59 -13.16 -7.87
N LYS A 197 -10.09 -14.29 -7.40
CA LYS A 197 -9.34 -14.42 -6.16
C LYS A 197 -8.05 -15.15 -6.40
N GLY A 198 -6.99 -14.76 -5.68
CA GLY A 198 -5.71 -15.46 -5.70
C GLY A 198 -4.78 -15.02 -4.58
N ASP A 199 -3.84 -15.85 -4.23
CA ASP A 199 -2.78 -15.52 -3.28
C ASP A 199 -1.43 -16.16 -3.68
N ASP A 200 -0.33 -15.53 -3.23
CA ASP A 200 1.02 -16.05 -3.41
C ASP A 200 1.98 -15.51 -2.36
N ILE A 201 3.15 -16.17 -2.25
CA ILE A 201 4.27 -15.72 -1.42
C ILE A 201 5.45 -15.37 -2.33
N GLY A 202 5.78 -14.07 -2.36
CA GLY A 202 6.92 -13.53 -3.08
C GLY A 202 8.09 -13.18 -2.15
N TYR A 203 9.28 -13.12 -2.70
CA TYR A 203 10.52 -12.83 -1.97
C TYR A 203 11.18 -11.58 -2.54
N GLY A 204 11.70 -10.77 -1.64
CA GLY A 204 12.43 -9.55 -1.95
C GLY A 204 13.49 -9.25 -0.90
N TYR A 205 13.99 -8.03 -0.92
CA TYR A 205 14.95 -7.55 0.07
C TYR A 205 14.89 -6.03 0.21
N ASN A 206 15.38 -5.58 1.36
CA ASN A 206 15.58 -4.19 1.73
C ASN A 206 17.07 -3.99 2.04
N ILE A 207 17.70 -2.99 1.48
CA ILE A 207 19.10 -2.64 1.74
C ILE A 207 19.19 -1.14 2.01
N GLY A 208 20.03 -0.78 2.99
CA GLY A 208 20.22 0.61 3.35
C GLY A 208 21.63 0.97 3.71
N VAL A 209 21.92 2.25 3.56
CA VAL A 209 23.16 2.90 3.99
C VAL A 209 22.78 4.13 4.82
N LEU A 210 23.48 4.35 5.91
CA LEU A 210 23.34 5.52 6.75
C LEU A 210 24.69 6.14 7.00
N VAL A 211 24.80 7.46 6.77
CA VAL A 211 26.02 8.22 6.92
C VAL A 211 25.80 9.42 7.83
N GLN A 212 26.54 9.51 8.93
CA GLN A 212 26.67 10.73 9.73
C GLN A 212 27.71 11.63 9.04
N ALA A 213 27.25 12.52 8.16
CA ALA A 213 28.10 13.35 7.31
C ALA A 213 28.84 14.41 8.13
N THR A 214 28.17 15.01 9.13
CA THR A 214 28.74 15.89 10.15
C THR A 214 28.17 15.51 11.52
N ASP A 215 28.57 16.16 12.58
CA ASP A 215 28.05 15.91 13.93
C ASP A 215 26.53 16.18 14.02
N THR A 216 26.00 17.01 13.13
CA THR A 216 24.57 17.45 13.10
C THR A 216 23.81 16.99 11.87
N THR A 217 24.49 16.44 10.84
CA THR A 217 23.86 16.07 9.57
C THR A 217 23.96 14.58 9.32
N ARG A 218 22.85 13.93 9.09
CA ARG A 218 22.77 12.50 8.75
C ARG A 218 22.03 12.31 7.43
N VAL A 219 22.58 11.46 6.57
CA VAL A 219 22.02 11.11 5.26
C VAL A 219 21.76 9.63 5.21
N GLY A 220 20.58 9.24 4.79
CA GLY A 220 20.17 7.86 4.60
C GLY A 220 19.73 7.57 3.19
N LEU A 221 20.09 6.40 2.69
CA LEU A 221 19.61 5.86 1.41
C LEU A 221 19.11 4.45 1.65
N THR A 222 17.91 4.17 1.19
CA THR A 222 17.28 2.85 1.28
C THR A 222 16.74 2.42 -0.08
N TYR A 223 16.90 1.15 -0.39
CA TYR A 223 16.33 0.52 -1.57
C TYR A 223 15.49 -0.68 -1.17
N HIS A 224 14.24 -0.70 -1.57
CA HIS A 224 13.32 -1.82 -1.47
C HIS A 224 13.23 -2.50 -2.84
N SER A 225 13.52 -3.79 -2.91
CA SER A 225 13.48 -4.53 -4.18
C SER A 225 12.05 -4.76 -4.65
N LYS A 226 11.88 -4.93 -5.95
CA LYS A 226 10.65 -5.50 -6.51
C LYS A 226 10.40 -6.90 -5.95
N VAL A 227 9.12 -7.27 -5.86
CA VAL A 227 8.69 -8.62 -5.52
C VAL A 227 7.80 -9.16 -6.64
N LYS A 228 8.12 -10.36 -7.11
CA LYS A 228 7.31 -11.06 -8.11
C LYS A 228 6.36 -12.02 -7.43
N TYR A 229 5.11 -12.01 -7.88
CA TYR A 229 4.06 -12.93 -7.45
C TYR A 229 3.46 -13.62 -8.66
N LYS A 230 3.14 -14.88 -8.51
CA LYS A 230 2.24 -15.64 -9.37
C LYS A 230 1.02 -16.00 -8.55
N LEU A 231 0.05 -15.08 -8.49
CA LEU A 231 -1.18 -15.31 -7.75
C LEU A 231 -1.93 -16.49 -8.39
N GLU A 232 -2.13 -17.56 -7.63
CA GLU A 232 -2.90 -18.71 -8.05
C GLU A 232 -4.23 -18.73 -7.27
N GLY A 233 -5.32 -19.00 -7.98
CA GLY A 233 -6.65 -18.98 -7.39
C GLY A 233 -7.74 -19.36 -8.36
N HIS A 234 -8.82 -18.58 -8.40
CA HIS A 234 -9.95 -18.88 -9.27
C HIS A 234 -10.71 -17.63 -9.71
N THR A 235 -11.34 -17.74 -10.87
CA THR A 235 -12.39 -16.86 -11.34
C THR A 235 -13.73 -17.54 -11.17
N GLU A 236 -14.69 -16.86 -10.52
CA GLU A 236 -16.06 -17.30 -10.37
C GLU A 236 -16.97 -16.36 -11.16
N VAL A 237 -17.76 -16.93 -12.05
CA VAL A 237 -18.77 -16.23 -12.86
C VAL A 237 -20.14 -16.63 -12.38
N SER A 238 -20.95 -15.66 -11.93
CA SER A 238 -22.32 -15.87 -11.48
C SER A 238 -23.25 -15.07 -12.40
N PRO A 239 -24.17 -15.71 -13.16
CA PRO A 239 -25.13 -15.00 -13.99
C PRO A 239 -26.14 -14.24 -13.12
N GLY A 240 -26.65 -13.11 -13.65
CA GLY A 240 -27.75 -12.40 -13.04
C GLY A 240 -29.03 -13.23 -13.03
N ALA A 241 -29.86 -13.02 -12.01
CA ALA A 241 -31.14 -13.72 -11.92
C ALA A 241 -32.03 -13.42 -13.16
N GLY A 242 -32.56 -14.47 -13.76
CA GLY A 242 -33.37 -14.37 -15.00
C GLY A 242 -32.55 -14.40 -16.30
N THR A 243 -31.22 -14.51 -16.25
CA THR A 243 -30.39 -14.71 -17.44
C THR A 243 -30.67 -16.09 -18.05
N PRO A 244 -31.06 -16.16 -19.35
CA PRO A 244 -31.25 -17.45 -20.01
C PRO A 244 -29.95 -18.31 -19.95
N GLY A 245 -30.08 -19.56 -19.55
CA GLY A 245 -28.90 -20.45 -19.40
C GLY A 245 -28.10 -20.71 -20.68
N ALA A 246 -28.69 -20.42 -21.85
CA ALA A 246 -27.98 -20.47 -23.14
C ALA A 246 -27.04 -19.27 -23.33
N LEU A 247 -27.24 -18.16 -22.59
CA LEU A 247 -26.48 -16.93 -22.74
C LEU A 247 -25.27 -16.91 -21.77
N LEU A 248 -25.49 -17.38 -20.54
CA LEU A 248 -24.44 -17.41 -19.52
C LEU A 248 -24.76 -18.49 -18.50
N ARG A 249 -23.77 -19.30 -18.18
CA ARG A 249 -23.83 -20.29 -17.09
C ARG A 249 -22.89 -19.88 -15.97
N GLY A 250 -23.29 -20.12 -14.73
CA GLY A 250 -22.40 -20.03 -13.59
C GLY A 250 -21.24 -21.01 -13.75
N ALA A 251 -20.03 -20.55 -13.49
CA ALA A 251 -18.82 -21.33 -13.66
C ALA A 251 -17.70 -20.89 -12.71
N ARG A 252 -16.81 -21.81 -12.40
CA ARG A 252 -15.59 -21.55 -11.65
C ARG A 252 -14.42 -22.15 -12.43
N TYR A 253 -13.40 -21.33 -12.64
CA TYR A 253 -12.20 -21.67 -13.40
C TYR A 253 -10.99 -21.46 -12.53
N ASP A 254 -9.97 -22.31 -12.68
CA ASP A 254 -8.67 -22.01 -12.11
C ASP A 254 -8.09 -20.79 -12.82
N ALA A 255 -7.51 -19.87 -12.04
CA ALA A 255 -7.02 -18.61 -12.54
C ALA A 255 -5.63 -18.31 -12.00
N SER A 256 -4.83 -17.62 -12.81
CA SER A 256 -3.55 -17.11 -12.37
C SER A 256 -3.32 -15.69 -12.86
N VAL A 257 -2.54 -14.92 -12.06
CA VAL A 257 -2.14 -13.54 -12.38
C VAL A 257 -0.67 -13.36 -12.01
N ASP A 258 0.14 -12.96 -12.99
CA ASP A 258 1.50 -12.50 -12.73
C ASP A 258 1.46 -11.03 -12.31
N PHE A 259 1.94 -10.74 -11.10
CA PHE A 259 2.04 -9.39 -10.57
C PHE A 259 3.45 -9.11 -10.07
N THR A 260 3.96 -7.91 -10.32
CA THR A 260 5.25 -7.47 -9.78
C THR A 260 5.07 -6.15 -9.05
N SER A 261 5.23 -6.15 -7.71
CA SER A 261 5.31 -4.90 -6.96
C SER A 261 6.56 -4.12 -7.34
N PRO A 262 6.50 -2.78 -7.38
CA PRO A 262 7.63 -1.97 -7.80
C PRO A 262 8.77 -2.01 -6.80
N GLU A 263 9.99 -1.79 -7.27
CA GLU A 263 11.10 -1.34 -6.46
C GLU A 263 10.97 0.15 -6.15
N SER A 264 11.53 0.56 -5.01
CA SER A 264 11.63 1.98 -4.62
C SER A 264 12.99 2.30 -4.01
N ALA A 265 13.38 3.57 -4.10
CA ALA A 265 14.55 4.12 -3.45
C ALA A 265 14.18 5.40 -2.71
N ASP A 266 14.59 5.51 -1.46
CA ASP A 266 14.38 6.68 -0.61
C ASP A 266 15.72 7.27 -0.22
N LEU A 267 15.89 8.56 -0.47
CA LEU A 267 17.02 9.37 0.01
C LEU A 267 16.49 10.42 0.95
N SER A 268 16.99 10.46 2.17
CA SER A 268 16.59 11.49 3.10
C SER A 268 17.75 12.03 3.95
N VAL A 269 17.52 13.21 4.49
CA VAL A 269 18.47 13.95 5.35
C VAL A 269 17.78 14.32 6.64
N THR A 270 18.49 14.13 7.74
CA THR A 270 18.15 14.65 9.07
C THR A 270 19.21 15.65 9.46
N GLN A 271 18.77 16.87 9.83
CA GLN A 271 19.64 17.95 10.28
C GLN A 271 19.26 18.37 11.70
N ASP A 272 20.14 18.16 12.66
CA ASP A 272 20.02 18.72 14.00
C ASP A 272 20.41 20.19 13.96
N LEU A 273 19.49 21.12 14.24
CA LEU A 273 19.77 22.55 14.31
C LEU A 273 20.33 22.96 15.67
N ASN A 274 19.81 22.32 16.70
CA ASN A 274 20.24 22.43 18.11
C ASN A 274 19.62 21.24 18.89
N ASP A 275 19.76 21.24 20.22
CA ASP A 275 19.27 20.17 21.09
C ASP A 275 17.75 19.98 21.03
N ALA A 276 17.00 21.00 20.61
CA ALA A 276 15.54 20.96 20.57
C ALA A 276 14.96 20.77 19.15
N TRP A 277 15.61 21.29 18.12
CA TRP A 277 15.06 21.31 16.76
C TRP A 277 15.81 20.41 15.80
N LYS A 278 15.05 19.56 15.09
CA LYS A 278 15.53 18.76 13.95
C LYS A 278 14.71 19.08 12.71
N LEU A 279 15.37 19.13 11.59
CA LEU A 279 14.74 19.22 10.27
C LEU A 279 14.94 17.89 9.51
N TYR A 280 13.95 17.58 8.67
CA TYR A 280 13.96 16.40 7.82
C TYR A 280 13.59 16.80 6.39
N ALA A 281 14.27 16.19 5.44
CA ALA A 281 13.89 16.27 4.03
C ALA A 281 14.10 14.90 3.37
N GLY A 282 13.24 14.54 2.43
CA GLY A 282 13.35 13.26 1.75
C GLY A 282 12.72 13.26 0.37
N ALA A 283 13.20 12.35 -0.47
CA ALA A 283 12.65 12.06 -1.78
C ALA A 283 12.62 10.54 -1.98
N THR A 284 11.47 10.03 -2.41
CA THR A 284 11.26 8.61 -2.71
C THR A 284 10.91 8.45 -4.18
N TRP A 285 11.69 7.66 -4.90
CA TRP A 285 11.36 7.22 -6.25
C TRP A 285 10.74 5.82 -6.20
N THR A 286 9.67 5.59 -6.99
CA THR A 286 9.00 4.30 -7.11
C THR A 286 8.80 3.94 -8.58
N ARG A 287 9.22 2.73 -8.97
CA ARG A 287 9.16 2.26 -10.36
C ARG A 287 7.81 1.63 -10.71
N TRP A 288 6.77 2.44 -10.73
CA TRP A 288 5.41 2.00 -11.08
C TRP A 288 5.23 1.64 -12.55
N SER A 289 6.14 2.04 -13.44
CA SER A 289 6.14 1.63 -14.86
C SER A 289 6.21 0.12 -15.08
N ARG A 290 6.40 -0.68 -14.01
CA ARG A 290 6.27 -2.13 -14.05
C ARG A 290 4.83 -2.60 -14.19
N LEU A 291 3.85 -1.83 -13.70
CA LEU A 291 2.43 -2.16 -13.81
C LEU A 291 1.89 -1.68 -15.16
N LYS A 292 2.05 -2.53 -16.18
CA LYS A 292 1.55 -2.31 -17.54
C LYS A 292 0.09 -2.70 -17.65
N ASP A 293 -0.25 -3.86 -17.12
CA ASP A 293 -1.60 -4.41 -17.10
C ASP A 293 -1.78 -5.39 -15.94
N ILE A 294 -3.03 -5.68 -15.63
CA ILE A 294 -3.45 -6.80 -14.80
C ILE A 294 -4.08 -7.80 -15.74
N THR A 295 -3.40 -8.92 -15.97
CA THR A 295 -3.85 -9.96 -16.89
C THR A 295 -4.13 -11.24 -16.13
N VAL A 296 -5.42 -11.64 -16.11
CA VAL A 296 -5.89 -12.90 -15.51
C VAL A 296 -5.94 -13.95 -16.61
N GLN A 297 -5.28 -15.08 -16.38
CA GLN A 297 -5.36 -16.28 -17.23
C GLN A 297 -6.27 -17.29 -16.55
N ASN A 298 -7.36 -17.66 -17.23
CA ASN A 298 -8.31 -18.67 -16.77
C ASN A 298 -8.08 -19.99 -17.51
N GLU A 299 -7.99 -21.10 -16.79
CA GLU A 299 -7.73 -22.41 -17.32
C GLU A 299 -9.01 -23.28 -17.36
N GLY A 300 -9.03 -24.27 -18.24
CA GLY A 300 -10.12 -25.27 -18.31
C GLY A 300 -11.42 -24.75 -18.92
N ILE A 301 -11.41 -23.61 -19.61
CA ILE A 301 -12.59 -23.06 -20.25
C ILE A 301 -12.94 -23.84 -21.50
N THR A 302 -14.14 -24.46 -21.53
CA THR A 302 -14.68 -25.15 -22.68
C THR A 302 -15.80 -24.33 -23.32
N ALA A 303 -16.07 -24.56 -24.62
CA ALA A 303 -17.15 -23.88 -25.35
C ALA A 303 -18.54 -23.99 -24.68
N SER A 304 -18.78 -25.05 -23.92
CA SER A 304 -20.04 -25.27 -23.17
C SER A 304 -20.09 -24.55 -21.81
N ALA A 305 -18.95 -24.13 -21.27
CA ALA A 305 -18.87 -23.55 -19.93
C ALA A 305 -19.28 -22.08 -19.91
N GLY A 306 -19.07 -21.33 -21.00
CA GLY A 306 -19.37 -19.90 -21.10
C GLY A 306 -20.73 -19.56 -21.73
N GLY A 307 -21.57 -20.54 -22.01
CA GLY A 307 -22.83 -20.30 -22.75
C GLY A 307 -22.56 -19.75 -24.16
N LEU A 308 -23.21 -18.66 -24.55
CA LEU A 308 -22.97 -17.96 -25.82
C LEU A 308 -21.73 -17.06 -25.80
N LEU A 309 -21.12 -16.80 -24.63
CA LEU A 309 -19.86 -16.08 -24.57
C LEU A 309 -18.75 -16.95 -25.20
N ALA A 310 -18.02 -16.38 -26.15
CA ALA A 310 -16.89 -17.08 -26.72
C ALA A 310 -15.88 -17.44 -25.61
N PRO A 311 -15.33 -18.67 -25.57
CA PRO A 311 -14.31 -19.04 -24.58
C PRO A 311 -13.15 -18.07 -24.54
N SER A 312 -12.77 -17.45 -25.66
CA SER A 312 -11.74 -16.43 -25.78
C SER A 312 -12.07 -15.15 -24.98
N ALA A 313 -13.36 -14.83 -24.76
CA ALA A 313 -13.75 -13.63 -24.03
C ALA A 313 -13.51 -13.73 -22.51
N ILE A 314 -13.39 -14.94 -21.98
CA ILE A 314 -13.17 -15.20 -20.54
C ILE A 314 -11.87 -15.94 -20.24
N SER A 315 -11.17 -16.48 -21.25
CA SER A 315 -9.89 -17.16 -21.08
C SER A 315 -8.79 -16.20 -20.60
N THR A 316 -8.85 -14.95 -21.05
CA THR A 316 -7.92 -13.91 -20.64
C THR A 316 -8.70 -12.64 -20.36
N ILE A 317 -8.65 -12.16 -19.12
CA ILE A 317 -9.23 -10.88 -18.72
C ILE A 317 -8.07 -9.91 -18.52
N LYS A 318 -8.03 -8.83 -19.32
CA LYS A 318 -6.93 -7.86 -19.27
C LYS A 318 -7.46 -6.47 -18.95
N GLU A 319 -6.85 -5.83 -17.95
CA GLU A 319 -7.08 -4.42 -17.60
C GLU A 319 -5.75 -3.67 -17.77
N GLU A 320 -5.69 -2.78 -18.76
CA GLU A 320 -4.49 -1.97 -19.03
C GLU A 320 -4.34 -0.88 -17.98
N GLN A 321 -3.14 -0.73 -17.43
CA GLN A 321 -2.80 0.27 -16.43
C GLN A 321 -1.83 1.31 -16.98
N ASN A 322 -0.77 0.87 -17.67
CA ASN A 322 0.27 1.72 -18.25
C ASN A 322 0.79 2.80 -17.30
N TRP A 323 1.03 2.41 -16.05
CA TRP A 323 1.51 3.33 -15.03
C TRP A 323 2.92 3.85 -15.34
N HIS A 324 3.26 5.01 -14.80
CA HIS A 324 4.57 5.63 -14.92
C HIS A 324 5.30 5.70 -13.56
N ASP A 325 6.62 5.87 -13.60
CA ASP A 325 7.43 6.05 -12.39
C ASP A 325 7.07 7.35 -11.69
N THR A 326 7.12 7.34 -10.36
CA THR A 326 6.72 8.49 -9.53
C THR A 326 7.80 8.91 -8.57
N TRP A 327 7.69 10.18 -8.16
CA TRP A 327 8.46 10.75 -7.07
C TRP A 327 7.53 11.25 -5.96
N ALA A 328 7.94 11.03 -4.72
CA ALA A 328 7.36 11.67 -3.55
C ALA A 328 8.43 12.51 -2.87
N TYR A 329 8.06 13.69 -2.38
CA TYR A 329 8.93 14.61 -1.67
C TYR A 329 8.33 14.93 -0.31
N ALA A 330 9.16 15.03 0.71
CA ALA A 330 8.71 15.36 2.05
C ALA A 330 9.68 16.29 2.75
N ILE A 331 9.13 17.22 3.52
CA ILE A 331 9.85 18.07 4.48
C ILE A 331 9.14 17.98 5.83
N GLY A 332 9.90 18.01 6.90
CA GLY A 332 9.34 17.93 8.23
C GLY A 332 10.27 18.48 9.30
N THR A 333 9.74 18.60 10.49
CA THR A 333 10.49 19.04 11.66
C THR A 333 10.00 18.35 12.91
N SER A 334 10.89 18.21 13.89
CA SER A 334 10.54 17.87 15.25
C SER A 334 11.11 18.89 16.24
N TYR A 335 10.35 19.12 17.30
CA TYR A 335 10.72 20.02 18.39
C TYR A 335 10.63 19.28 19.73
N GLN A 336 11.75 19.13 20.39
CA GLN A 336 11.83 18.58 21.74
C GLN A 336 11.37 19.64 22.73
N LEU A 337 10.10 19.58 23.16
CA LEU A 337 9.49 20.56 24.05
C LEU A 337 10.12 20.48 25.47
N ASN A 338 10.37 19.27 25.92
CA ASN A 338 11.05 18.94 27.18
C ASN A 338 11.52 17.48 27.14
N LYS A 339 12.04 16.93 28.23
CA LYS A 339 12.56 15.55 28.28
C LYS A 339 11.52 14.48 27.93
N GLN A 340 10.22 14.77 28.09
CA GLN A 340 9.15 13.81 27.91
C GLN A 340 8.37 14.01 26.62
N TRP A 341 8.38 15.19 26.01
CA TRP A 341 7.51 15.53 24.90
C TRP A 341 8.31 15.98 23.67
N VAL A 342 8.04 15.35 22.54
CA VAL A 342 8.47 15.81 21.22
C VAL A 342 7.22 16.09 20.36
N LEU A 343 7.22 17.23 19.69
CA LEU A 343 6.19 17.62 18.73
C LEU A 343 6.75 17.49 17.32
N ARG A 344 5.90 17.12 16.36
CA ARG A 344 6.30 16.87 14.96
C ARG A 344 5.31 17.52 14.01
N THR A 345 5.80 17.98 12.87
CA THR A 345 4.95 18.36 11.73
C THR A 345 5.69 18.11 10.42
N GLY A 346 4.92 17.92 9.36
CA GLY A 346 5.49 17.67 8.04
C GLY A 346 4.51 17.93 6.92
N LEU A 347 5.07 18.10 5.73
CA LEU A 347 4.36 18.28 4.48
C LEU A 347 4.99 17.34 3.45
N SER A 348 4.15 16.60 2.74
CA SER A 348 4.59 15.73 1.64
C SER A 348 3.76 15.98 0.40
N PHE A 349 4.41 15.84 -0.74
CA PHE A 349 3.81 15.79 -2.06
C PHE A 349 4.14 14.45 -2.70
N ASP A 350 3.16 13.77 -3.29
CA ASP A 350 3.32 12.42 -3.81
C ASP A 350 2.57 12.26 -5.14
N GLN A 351 3.33 11.94 -6.20
CA GLN A 351 2.80 11.79 -7.55
C GLN A 351 1.99 10.51 -7.70
N SER A 352 0.87 10.59 -8.39
CA SER A 352 0.08 9.44 -8.79
C SER A 352 0.70 8.75 -10.01
N PRO A 353 0.83 7.42 -10.03
CA PRO A 353 1.36 6.71 -11.20
C PRO A 353 0.34 6.55 -12.34
N THR A 354 -0.93 6.83 -12.10
CA THR A 354 -2.02 6.62 -13.06
C THR A 354 -2.04 7.69 -14.16
N ASN A 355 -2.72 7.42 -15.23
CA ASN A 355 -2.90 8.36 -16.36
C ASN A 355 -4.38 8.44 -16.75
N ASN A 356 -4.77 9.53 -17.41
CA ASN A 356 -6.18 9.78 -17.75
C ASN A 356 -6.75 8.81 -18.80
N THR A 357 -5.92 8.05 -19.51
CA THR A 357 -6.36 7.10 -20.53
C THR A 357 -6.76 5.76 -19.92
N ASN A 358 -5.99 5.27 -18.92
CA ASN A 358 -6.17 3.94 -18.36
C ASN A 358 -6.72 3.94 -16.93
N ARG A 359 -6.94 5.14 -16.34
CA ARG A 359 -7.49 5.24 -14.98
C ARG A 359 -8.88 4.62 -14.92
N SER A 360 -9.08 3.67 -14.02
CA SER A 360 -10.37 3.04 -13.78
C SER A 360 -10.97 3.51 -12.44
N PRO A 361 -12.28 3.31 -12.23
CA PRO A 361 -12.89 3.58 -10.93
C PRO A 361 -12.30 2.76 -9.78
N ARG A 362 -11.56 1.69 -10.09
CA ARG A 362 -10.88 0.85 -9.09
C ARG A 362 -9.75 1.60 -8.37
N ILE A 363 -9.01 2.45 -9.11
CA ILE A 363 -7.88 3.22 -8.59
C ILE A 363 -7.95 4.64 -9.18
N PRO A 364 -8.95 5.44 -8.77
CA PRO A 364 -9.16 6.78 -9.30
C PRO A 364 -8.31 7.82 -8.54
N THR A 365 -6.98 7.63 -8.53
CA THR A 365 -6.03 8.45 -7.75
C THR A 365 -5.37 9.53 -8.59
N GLY A 366 -5.13 10.70 -7.97
CA GLY A 366 -4.40 11.84 -8.47
C GLY A 366 -3.16 12.16 -7.63
N ASP A 367 -2.39 13.16 -8.06
CA ASP A 367 -1.30 13.72 -7.25
C ASP A 367 -1.86 14.24 -5.94
N ARG A 368 -1.09 14.11 -4.85
CA ARG A 368 -1.60 14.43 -3.53
C ARG A 368 -0.64 15.22 -2.68
N THR A 369 -1.22 16.06 -1.84
CA THR A 369 -0.55 16.79 -0.78
C THR A 369 -1.00 16.25 0.56
N ILE A 370 -0.06 16.01 1.47
CA ILE A 370 -0.31 15.48 2.80
C ILE A 370 0.29 16.44 3.81
N PHE A 371 -0.55 16.93 4.72
CA PHE A 371 -0.13 17.66 5.91
C PHE A 371 -0.21 16.74 7.12
N SER A 372 0.83 16.74 7.96
CA SER A 372 0.92 15.86 9.12
C SER A 372 1.34 16.62 10.38
N ILE A 373 0.79 16.19 11.50
CA ILE A 373 1.22 16.58 12.85
C ILE A 373 1.37 15.34 13.72
N GLY A 374 2.21 15.40 14.74
CA GLY A 374 2.38 14.30 15.67
C GLY A 374 2.99 14.74 17.01
N ALA A 375 2.88 13.86 17.97
CA ALA A 375 3.50 14.02 19.27
C ALA A 375 4.01 12.69 19.80
N GLY A 376 5.17 12.70 20.43
CA GLY A 376 5.71 11.57 21.20
C GLY A 376 5.77 11.94 22.69
N TRP A 377 5.27 11.04 23.51
CA TRP A 377 5.29 11.17 24.97
C TRP A 377 6.08 10.04 25.60
N SER A 378 7.14 10.39 26.33
CA SER A 378 7.99 9.46 27.04
C SER A 378 7.79 9.62 28.55
N PRO A 379 6.80 8.92 29.16
CA PRO A 379 6.57 8.99 30.60
C PRO A 379 7.76 8.46 31.41
N THR A 380 8.53 7.54 30.83
CA THR A 380 9.79 6.99 31.37
C THR A 380 10.84 6.93 30.27
N ASP A 381 12.08 6.66 30.61
CA ASP A 381 13.17 6.47 29.64
C ASP A 381 12.98 5.20 28.77
N ASP A 382 12.14 4.27 29.24
CA ASP A 382 11.89 2.99 28.59
C ASP A 382 10.69 3.00 27.64
N LEU A 383 9.68 3.86 27.89
CA LEU A 383 8.44 3.88 27.14
C LEU A 383 8.26 5.20 26.40
N THR A 384 7.98 5.13 25.12
CA THR A 384 7.48 6.25 24.31
C THR A 384 6.13 5.88 23.69
N ILE A 385 5.16 6.76 23.76
CA ILE A 385 3.87 6.66 23.07
C ILE A 385 3.83 7.74 22.01
N ASP A 386 3.61 7.36 20.77
CA ASP A 386 3.50 8.26 19.62
C ASP A 386 2.05 8.33 19.14
N VAL A 387 1.60 9.54 18.83
CA VAL A 387 0.35 9.79 18.12
C VAL A 387 0.61 10.68 16.92
N ALA A 388 -0.13 10.44 15.85
CA ALA A 388 -0.01 11.24 14.63
C ALA A 388 -1.37 11.42 13.96
N TYR A 389 -1.52 12.53 13.27
CA TYR A 389 -2.63 12.82 12.38
C TYR A 389 -2.10 13.33 11.06
N SER A 390 -2.71 12.89 9.96
CA SER A 390 -2.41 13.36 8.61
C SER A 390 -3.70 13.67 7.88
N TYR A 391 -3.72 14.80 7.18
CA TYR A 391 -4.77 15.14 6.23
C TYR A 391 -4.19 15.08 4.81
N LEU A 392 -4.84 14.29 3.97
CA LEU A 392 -4.50 14.06 2.58
C LEU A 392 -5.55 14.69 1.67
N LYS A 393 -5.13 15.41 0.66
CA LYS A 393 -5.97 15.90 -0.44
C LYS A 393 -5.34 15.50 -1.76
N GLU A 394 -6.14 14.88 -2.65
CA GLU A 394 -5.74 14.56 -4.03
C GLU A 394 -6.22 15.63 -5.01
N GLU A 395 -5.49 15.76 -6.12
CA GLU A 395 -5.97 16.51 -7.27
C GLU A 395 -7.16 15.80 -7.90
N LYS A 396 -8.10 16.57 -8.44
CA LYS A 396 -9.24 16.06 -9.19
C LYS A 396 -8.79 15.30 -10.42
N VAL A 397 -9.34 14.14 -10.63
CA VAL A 397 -8.99 13.26 -11.75
C VAL A 397 -10.20 12.79 -12.52
N LYS A 398 -9.98 12.53 -13.80
CA LYS A 398 -11.01 12.00 -14.69
C LYS A 398 -10.81 10.51 -14.93
N VAL A 399 -11.92 9.80 -14.88
CA VAL A 399 -12.05 8.43 -15.33
C VAL A 399 -12.86 8.45 -16.61
N ASN A 400 -12.42 7.72 -17.63
CA ASN A 400 -13.13 7.59 -18.89
C ASN A 400 -12.88 6.19 -19.47
N ASN A 401 -13.81 5.29 -19.24
CA ASN A 401 -13.68 3.90 -19.62
C ASN A 401 -14.74 3.51 -20.66
N SER A 402 -14.35 2.64 -21.58
CA SER A 402 -15.24 1.97 -22.53
C SER A 402 -14.79 0.54 -22.75
N ASN A 403 -15.69 -0.35 -23.09
CA ASN A 403 -15.38 -1.74 -23.39
C ASN A 403 -15.93 -2.17 -24.77
N GLN A 404 -15.55 -3.38 -25.20
CA GLN A 404 -15.96 -3.94 -26.48
C GLN A 404 -17.47 -4.22 -26.60
N LEU A 405 -18.20 -4.21 -25.51
CA LEU A 405 -19.66 -4.36 -25.48
C LEU A 405 -20.40 -3.02 -25.69
N GLY A 406 -19.67 -1.94 -25.99
CA GLY A 406 -20.22 -0.60 -26.17
C GLY A 406 -20.67 0.06 -24.86
N GLN A 407 -20.27 -0.46 -23.71
CA GLN A 407 -20.51 0.16 -22.42
C GLN A 407 -19.48 1.26 -22.19
N SER A 408 -19.91 2.35 -21.57
CA SER A 408 -19.03 3.47 -21.21
C SER A 408 -19.39 4.02 -19.83
N TYR A 409 -18.37 4.57 -19.17
CA TYR A 409 -18.48 5.30 -17.92
C TYR A 409 -17.44 6.39 -17.86
N SER A 410 -17.85 7.61 -17.53
CA SER A 410 -16.96 8.73 -17.27
C SER A 410 -17.42 9.48 -16.04
N ALA A 411 -16.46 9.98 -15.24
CA ALA A 411 -16.70 10.80 -14.06
C ALA A 411 -15.46 11.57 -13.66
N GLU A 412 -15.62 12.60 -12.84
CA GLU A 412 -14.56 13.28 -12.14
C GLU A 412 -14.55 12.84 -10.67
N TYR A 413 -13.37 12.45 -10.16
CA TYR A 413 -13.16 11.99 -8.80
C TYR A 413 -12.37 13.03 -8.01
N GLU A 414 -12.81 13.33 -6.80
CA GLU A 414 -12.11 14.16 -5.83
C GLU A 414 -11.97 13.40 -4.52
N ASN A 415 -10.72 13.04 -4.15
CA ASN A 415 -10.44 12.24 -2.98
C ASN A 415 -9.77 13.07 -1.89
N SER A 416 -10.13 12.74 -0.64
CA SER A 416 -9.45 13.23 0.56
C SER A 416 -9.42 12.13 1.62
N ALA A 417 -8.52 12.25 2.60
CA ALA A 417 -8.47 11.29 3.69
C ALA A 417 -7.94 11.89 4.99
N ASN A 418 -8.40 11.33 6.10
CA ASN A 418 -7.90 11.56 7.43
C ASN A 418 -7.15 10.30 7.89
N GLY A 419 -5.88 10.45 8.22
CA GLY A 419 -5.06 9.41 8.81
C GLY A 419 -4.86 9.64 10.30
N PHE A 420 -5.03 8.61 11.13
CA PHE A 420 -4.74 8.65 12.56
C PHE A 420 -3.77 7.52 12.89
N GLY A 421 -2.75 7.82 13.66
CA GLY A 421 -1.75 6.86 14.10
C GLY A 421 -1.58 6.85 15.62
N VAL A 422 -1.46 5.66 16.18
CA VAL A 422 -1.03 5.45 17.55
C VAL A 422 -0.01 4.34 17.61
N GLY A 423 1.07 4.55 18.35
CA GLY A 423 2.15 3.59 18.50
C GLY A 423 2.83 3.67 19.85
N ALA A 424 3.58 2.65 20.16
CA ALA A 424 4.39 2.61 21.36
C ALA A 424 5.74 1.95 21.08
N THR A 425 6.79 2.51 21.66
CA THR A 425 8.14 1.94 21.68
C THR A 425 8.53 1.64 23.11
N TYR A 426 8.87 0.38 23.39
CA TYR A 426 9.42 -0.03 24.67
C TYR A 426 10.88 -0.45 24.52
N ARG A 427 11.73 0.10 25.37
CA ARG A 427 13.21 -0.12 25.40
C ARG A 427 13.56 -0.90 26.65
N PHE A 428 14.26 -2.02 26.45
CA PHE A 428 14.70 -2.91 27.54
C PHE A 428 16.05 -2.48 28.09
#